data_ad7aef54402922b13e012b76c802edce
#
_entry.id   ad7aef54402922b13e012b76c802edce
#
_cell.length_a   1.000
_cell.length_b   1.000
_cell.length_c   1.000
_cell.angle_alpha   90.00
_cell.angle_beta   90.00
_cell.angle_gamma   90.00
#
_symmetry.space_group_name_H-M   'P 1'
#
loop_
_entity.id
_entity.type
_entity.pdbx_description
1 polymer ?
#
loop_
_entity_poly.entity_id
_entity_poly.type
_entity_poly.pdbx_seq_one_letter_code
_entity_poly.pdbx_strand_id
1 'polypeptide(L)'
;PRILITDTDGNTVMRDNETQAEFSLPIKSELAVEHGREVHAGETLAKIPRELAKNKDITGGLPRVAELFEARVPKDQAIISEIDGIVEYGSDMKKKQRLVIRPEDSKGEEKEYLVPRGRHVTVHVGEFVRAGDPLIDGSPNPHDILAVKGTKALQNYLVNEVQQVLSLI
;
A
#
# COMPACT_ATOMS: atom_id res chain seq x y z
N PRO A 1 -15.65 7.78 -11.01
CA PRO A 1 -16.34 7.63 -9.73
C PRO A 1 -16.08 8.83 -8.83
N ARG A 2 -17.02 9.14 -7.95
CA ARG A 2 -16.93 10.25 -6.98
C ARG A 2 -17.53 9.85 -5.64
N ILE A 3 -17.00 10.42 -4.58
CA ILE A 3 -17.51 10.28 -3.22
C ILE A 3 -18.15 11.63 -2.84
N LEU A 4 -19.36 11.57 -2.30
CA LEU A 4 -20.08 12.71 -1.74
C LEU A 4 -20.22 12.47 -0.24
N ILE A 5 -19.90 13.47 0.57
CA ILE A 5 -20.21 13.45 1.99
C ILE A 5 -21.52 14.20 2.20
N THR A 6 -22.49 13.50 2.79
CA THR A 6 -23.81 14.04 3.07
C THR A 6 -24.08 14.10 4.56
N ASP A 7 -24.95 15.01 4.98
CA ASP A 7 -25.50 15.02 6.32
C ASP A 7 -26.57 13.93 6.49
N THR A 8 -27.15 13.85 7.69
CA THR A 8 -28.23 12.91 8.01
C THR A 8 -29.50 13.13 7.20
N ASP A 9 -29.68 14.31 6.64
CA ASP A 9 -30.83 14.71 5.82
C ASP A 9 -30.59 14.47 4.31
N GLY A 10 -29.38 13.99 3.95
CA GLY A 10 -28.99 13.68 2.57
C GLY A 10 -28.44 14.86 1.78
N ASN A 11 -28.23 16.02 2.39
CA ASN A 11 -27.63 17.16 1.73
C ASN A 11 -26.12 17.05 1.74
N THR A 12 -25.48 17.45 0.64
CA THR A 12 -24.00 17.43 0.56
C THR A 12 -23.41 18.45 1.54
N VAL A 13 -22.52 18.00 2.40
CA VAL A 13 -21.82 18.85 3.37
C VAL A 13 -20.87 19.79 2.64
N MET A 14 -20.79 21.02 3.09
CA MET A 14 -19.84 22.01 2.57
C MET A 14 -18.48 21.83 3.27
N ARG A 15 -17.44 21.75 2.48
CA ARG A 15 -16.05 21.69 2.97
C ARG A 15 -15.58 23.05 3.46
N ASP A 16 -15.89 24.08 2.68
CA ASP A 16 -15.64 25.48 2.92
C ASP A 16 -16.91 26.24 2.57
N ASN A 17 -16.99 27.53 2.83
CA ASN A 17 -18.17 28.33 2.56
C ASN A 17 -18.64 28.31 1.08
N GLU A 18 -17.82 27.81 0.17
CA GLU A 18 -18.10 27.78 -1.26
C GLU A 18 -17.97 26.42 -1.93
N THR A 19 -17.34 25.43 -1.25
CA THR A 19 -16.98 24.14 -1.87
C THR A 19 -17.71 22.97 -1.20
N GLN A 20 -18.41 22.16 -1.98
CA GLN A 20 -19.03 20.93 -1.52
C GLN A 20 -17.98 19.85 -1.21
N ALA A 21 -18.26 19.01 -0.22
CA ALA A 21 -17.41 17.86 0.11
C ALA A 21 -17.61 16.72 -0.91
N GLU A 22 -17.19 16.99 -2.14
CA GLU A 22 -17.18 16.06 -3.26
C GLU A 22 -15.74 15.73 -3.66
N PHE A 23 -15.43 14.44 -3.76
CA PHE A 23 -14.11 13.93 -4.12
C PHE A 23 -14.20 13.07 -5.37
N SER A 24 -13.60 13.55 -6.45
CA SER A 24 -13.47 12.77 -7.70
C SER A 24 -12.33 11.78 -7.56
N LEU A 25 -12.59 10.53 -7.88
CA LEU A 25 -11.63 9.44 -7.79
C LEU A 25 -11.14 9.01 -9.17
N PRO A 26 -9.84 8.75 -9.34
CA PRO A 26 -9.33 8.08 -10.54
C PRO A 26 -9.92 6.68 -10.70
N ILE A 27 -9.90 6.19 -11.94
CA ILE A 27 -10.24 4.79 -12.23
C ILE A 27 -9.22 3.89 -11.52
N LYS A 28 -9.68 2.78 -10.93
CA LYS A 28 -8.89 1.85 -10.11
C LYS A 28 -8.59 2.31 -8.67
N SER A 29 -9.23 3.37 -8.18
CA SER A 29 -9.16 3.68 -6.73
C SER A 29 -9.91 2.62 -5.92
N GLU A 30 -9.32 2.22 -4.80
CA GLU A 30 -9.95 1.32 -3.83
C GLU A 30 -10.72 2.14 -2.80
N LEU A 31 -12.00 1.86 -2.64
CA LEU A 31 -12.81 2.48 -1.59
C LEU A 31 -12.47 1.86 -0.23
N ALA A 32 -12.16 2.71 0.73
CA ALA A 32 -11.93 2.29 2.13
C ALA A 32 -13.22 2.36 2.96
N VAL A 33 -14.29 2.93 2.40
CA VAL A 33 -15.57 3.12 3.07
C VAL A 33 -16.72 2.56 2.23
N GLU A 34 -17.75 2.09 2.90
CA GLU A 34 -18.98 1.63 2.26
C GLU A 34 -20.01 2.76 2.14
N HIS A 35 -20.95 2.58 1.21
CA HIS A 35 -22.06 3.51 1.05
C HIS A 35 -22.92 3.60 2.32
N GLY A 36 -23.17 4.81 2.79
CA GLY A 36 -23.98 5.06 3.99
C GLY A 36 -23.22 4.95 5.32
N ARG A 37 -21.91 4.71 5.28
CA ARG A 37 -21.08 4.71 6.48
C ARG A 37 -20.84 6.14 6.97
N GLU A 38 -20.94 6.34 8.27
CA GLU A 38 -20.52 7.58 8.93
C GLU A 38 -18.98 7.70 8.90
N VAL A 39 -18.48 8.88 8.56
CA VAL A 39 -17.05 9.17 8.46
C VAL A 39 -16.70 10.42 9.26
N HIS A 40 -15.48 10.45 9.77
CA HIS A 40 -14.96 11.54 10.58
C HIS A 40 -13.87 12.31 9.84
N ALA A 41 -13.63 13.54 10.24
CA ALA A 41 -12.56 14.35 9.66
C ALA A 41 -11.20 13.67 9.82
N GLY A 42 -10.45 13.57 8.71
CA GLY A 42 -9.15 12.89 8.67
C GLY A 42 -9.21 11.39 8.40
N GLU A 43 -10.40 10.78 8.29
CA GLU A 43 -10.54 9.37 7.94
C GLU A 43 -10.26 9.13 6.45
N THR A 44 -9.62 8.00 6.14
CA THR A 44 -9.32 7.62 4.76
C THR A 44 -10.58 7.14 4.06
N LEU A 45 -10.99 7.82 3.00
CA LEU A 45 -12.18 7.48 2.19
C LEU A 45 -11.85 6.50 1.06
N ALA A 46 -10.72 6.71 0.41
CA ALA A 46 -10.26 5.88 -0.69
C ALA A 46 -8.74 5.87 -0.77
N LYS A 47 -8.21 4.77 -1.27
CA LYS A 47 -6.79 4.62 -1.62
C LYS A 47 -6.66 4.77 -3.13
N ILE A 48 -5.87 5.73 -3.54
CA ILE A 48 -5.51 5.90 -4.94
C ILE A 48 -4.20 5.12 -5.12
N PRO A 49 -4.20 3.99 -5.86
CA PRO A 49 -2.95 3.35 -6.17
C PRO A 49 -2.13 4.38 -6.95
N ARG A 50 -1.06 4.83 -6.38
CA ARG A 50 -0.03 5.47 -7.16
C ARG A 50 0.40 4.40 -8.15
N GLU A 51 0.05 4.58 -9.43
CA GLU A 51 0.91 3.99 -10.44
C GLU A 51 2.27 4.52 -10.07
N LEU A 52 3.06 3.67 -9.45
CA LEU A 52 4.46 3.93 -9.22
C LEU A 52 4.92 4.53 -10.52
N ALA A 53 5.23 5.82 -10.50
CA ALA A 53 5.81 6.45 -11.65
C ALA A 53 6.89 5.46 -12.07
N LYS A 54 6.70 4.84 -13.21
CA LYS A 54 7.61 3.85 -13.79
C LYS A 54 8.90 4.55 -14.13
N ASN A 55 9.43 5.23 -13.16
CA ASN A 55 10.50 6.11 -13.26
C ASN A 55 11.61 5.50 -12.51
N LYS A 56 12.58 5.26 -13.27
CA LYS A 56 13.92 5.40 -12.81
C LYS A 56 14.49 4.11 -12.29
N ASP A 57 15.41 3.62 -13.08
CA ASP A 57 16.30 2.52 -12.83
C ASP A 57 15.64 1.14 -12.81
N ILE A 58 14.51 1.04 -13.50
CA ILE A 58 14.04 -0.26 -13.93
C ILE A 58 15.05 -0.69 -15.00
N THR A 59 15.90 -1.62 -14.63
CA THR A 59 16.61 -2.44 -15.58
C THR A 59 15.54 -3.00 -16.51
N GLY A 60 15.36 -2.40 -17.67
CA GLY A 60 14.33 -2.80 -18.63
C GLY A 60 14.80 -3.98 -19.44
N GLY A 61 13.88 -4.65 -20.10
CA GLY A 61 14.18 -5.68 -21.10
C GLY A 61 14.69 -6.99 -20.48
N LEU A 62 15.58 -7.67 -21.21
CA LEU A 62 16.10 -8.98 -20.85
C LEU A 62 16.75 -9.05 -19.46
N PRO A 63 17.52 -8.06 -18.99
CA PRO A 63 18.06 -8.11 -17.63
C PRO A 63 16.99 -8.18 -16.54
N ARG A 64 15.89 -7.45 -16.68
CA ARG A 64 14.79 -7.49 -15.70
C ARG A 64 14.08 -8.84 -15.71
N VAL A 65 13.88 -9.42 -16.88
CA VAL A 65 13.29 -10.76 -17.01
C VAL A 65 14.19 -11.80 -16.33
N ALA A 66 15.51 -11.72 -16.54
CA ALA A 66 16.46 -12.62 -15.88
C ALA A 66 16.44 -12.48 -14.35
N GLU A 67 16.37 -11.26 -13.84
CA GLU A 67 16.23 -11.00 -12.40
C GLU A 67 14.96 -11.63 -11.80
N LEU A 68 13.85 -11.54 -12.53
CA LEU A 68 12.57 -12.14 -12.11
C LEU A 68 12.64 -13.67 -12.09
N PHE A 69 13.21 -14.28 -13.12
CA PHE A 69 13.38 -15.74 -13.18
C PHE A 69 14.37 -16.29 -12.16
N GLU A 70 15.40 -15.54 -11.83
CA GLU A 70 16.35 -15.89 -10.78
C GLU A 70 15.84 -15.56 -9.37
N ALA A 71 14.70 -14.91 -9.26
CA ALA A 71 14.12 -14.42 -8.00
C ALA A 71 15.13 -13.64 -7.15
N ARG A 72 15.88 -12.74 -7.79
CA ARG A 72 16.85 -11.88 -7.09
C ARG A 72 16.15 -10.91 -6.14
N VAL A 73 16.79 -10.66 -5.00
CA VAL A 73 16.34 -9.63 -4.06
C VAL A 73 16.51 -8.25 -4.71
N PRO A 74 15.44 -7.44 -4.84
CA PRO A 74 15.54 -6.12 -5.41
C PRO A 74 16.47 -5.21 -4.61
N LYS A 75 17.20 -4.32 -5.29
CA LYS A 75 18.05 -3.31 -4.62
C LYS A 75 17.24 -2.36 -3.74
N ASP A 76 16.08 -1.93 -4.25
CA ASP A 76 15.11 -1.10 -3.55
C ASP A 76 13.93 -1.94 -3.09
N GLN A 77 14.19 -2.85 -2.18
CA GLN A 77 13.18 -3.77 -1.67
C GLN A 77 12.09 -3.03 -0.91
N ALA A 78 10.84 -3.31 -1.25
CA ALA A 78 9.70 -2.93 -0.43
C ALA A 78 9.63 -3.81 0.82
N ILE A 79 9.20 -3.25 1.93
CA ILE A 79 8.82 -4.03 3.11
C ILE A 79 7.32 -4.29 3.01
N ILE A 80 6.92 -5.55 3.09
CA ILE A 80 5.53 -5.95 3.12
C ILE A 80 5.13 -6.39 4.53
N SER A 81 3.86 -6.19 4.89
CA SER A 81 3.36 -6.68 6.17
C SER A 81 3.28 -8.21 6.18
N GLU A 82 3.75 -8.84 7.25
CA GLU A 82 3.66 -10.29 7.45
C GLU A 82 2.32 -10.70 8.07
N ILE A 83 1.62 -9.76 8.71
CA ILE A 83 0.37 -10.00 9.43
C ILE A 83 -0.69 -8.97 9.07
N ASP A 84 -1.93 -9.30 9.33
CA ASP A 84 -3.04 -8.36 9.29
C ASP A 84 -3.05 -7.54 10.59
N GLY A 85 -3.27 -6.25 10.51
CA GLY A 85 -3.32 -5.42 11.71
C GLY A 85 -3.35 -3.92 11.44
N ILE A 86 -3.32 -3.15 12.51
CA ILE A 86 -3.35 -1.69 12.49
C ILE A 86 -1.92 -1.16 12.60
N VAL A 87 -1.63 -0.17 11.76
CA VAL A 87 -0.32 0.50 11.71
C VAL A 87 -0.18 1.48 12.87
N GLU A 88 0.89 1.34 13.63
CA GLU A 88 1.33 2.31 14.63
C GLU A 88 2.78 2.73 14.37
N TYR A 89 3.12 3.95 14.74
CA TYR A 89 4.51 4.39 14.74
C TYR A 89 5.09 4.24 16.15
N GLY A 90 6.19 3.51 16.22
CA GLY A 90 6.97 3.42 17.46
C GLY A 90 7.94 4.58 17.61
N SER A 91 8.67 4.58 18.72
CA SER A 91 9.72 5.58 18.99
C SER A 91 10.81 5.50 17.92
N ASP A 92 11.14 6.66 17.34
CA ASP A 92 12.19 6.77 16.35
C ASP A 92 13.56 6.38 16.94
N MET A 93 14.23 5.46 16.28
CA MET A 93 15.64 5.20 16.52
C MET A 93 16.52 6.11 15.64
N LYS A 94 17.68 6.51 16.11
CA LYS A 94 18.59 7.56 15.58
C LYS A 94 18.66 7.73 14.05
N LYS A 95 18.38 6.70 13.25
CA LYS A 95 18.40 6.76 11.78
C LYS A 95 17.28 5.93 11.11
N LYS A 96 16.38 5.34 11.89
CA LYS A 96 15.32 4.47 11.40
C LYS A 96 13.99 4.85 12.03
N GLN A 97 12.95 4.80 11.24
CA GLN A 97 11.57 4.93 11.70
C GLN A 97 11.04 3.54 12.04
N ARG A 98 10.40 3.42 13.18
CA ARG A 98 9.84 2.16 13.65
C ARG A 98 8.35 2.12 13.31
N LEU A 99 7.97 1.12 12.52
CA LEU A 99 6.58 0.77 12.25
C LEU A 99 6.21 -0.47 13.04
N VAL A 100 5.07 -0.45 13.69
CA VAL A 100 4.51 -1.60 14.41
C VAL A 100 3.16 -1.94 13.81
N ILE A 101 2.97 -3.20 13.46
CA ILE A 101 1.66 -3.72 13.05
C ILE A 101 1.09 -4.48 14.23
N ARG A 102 -0.03 -3.97 14.75
CA ARG A 102 -0.73 -4.60 15.87
C ARG A 102 -1.94 -5.35 15.35
N PRO A 103 -2.00 -6.68 15.54
CA PRO A 103 -3.17 -7.46 15.13
C PRO A 103 -4.41 -7.02 15.93
N GLU A 104 -5.58 -7.10 15.31
CA GLU A 104 -6.86 -6.81 15.98
C GLU A 104 -7.13 -7.77 17.13
N ASP A 105 -6.70 -9.02 16.98
CA ASP A 105 -6.83 -10.01 18.04
C ASP A 105 -5.76 -9.79 19.11
N SER A 106 -6.20 -9.53 20.33
CA SER A 106 -5.36 -9.29 21.51
C SER A 106 -4.38 -10.44 21.85
N LYS A 107 -4.45 -11.54 21.13
CA LYS A 107 -3.60 -12.73 21.30
C LYS A 107 -2.50 -12.84 20.23
N GLY A 108 -2.53 -12.00 19.21
CA GLY A 108 -1.53 -11.99 18.13
C GLY A 108 -0.24 -11.28 18.58
N GLU A 109 0.88 -11.73 18.05
CA GLU A 109 2.16 -11.04 18.26
C GLU A 109 2.24 -9.81 17.37
N GLU A 110 2.65 -8.69 17.93
CA GLU A 110 2.96 -7.48 17.18
C GLU A 110 4.18 -7.71 16.31
N LYS A 111 4.15 -7.17 15.08
CA LYS A 111 5.30 -7.21 14.18
C LYS A 111 5.88 -5.80 14.03
N GLU A 112 7.19 -5.76 14.12
CA GLU A 112 7.98 -4.54 14.13
C GLU A 112 8.87 -4.46 12.90
N TYR A 113 8.80 -3.32 12.21
CA TYR A 113 9.58 -3.07 11.00
C TYR A 113 10.42 -1.79 11.16
N LEU A 114 11.70 -1.89 10.85
CA LEU A 114 12.63 -0.77 10.90
C LEU A 114 12.83 -0.20 9.50
N VAL A 115 12.25 0.95 9.24
CA VAL A 115 12.32 1.66 7.96
C VAL A 115 13.48 2.65 7.99
N PRO A 116 14.44 2.58 7.06
CA PRO A 116 15.50 3.58 6.95
C PRO A 116 14.92 4.97 6.66
N ARG A 117 15.48 6.02 7.27
CA ARG A 117 15.12 7.39 6.92
C ARG A 117 15.45 7.67 5.45
N GLY A 118 14.53 8.31 4.76
CA GLY A 118 14.63 8.56 3.32
C GLY A 118 13.84 7.59 2.45
N ARG A 119 13.30 6.52 3.02
CA ARG A 119 12.31 5.68 2.34
C ARG A 119 10.91 6.23 2.59
N HIS A 120 10.11 6.25 1.56
CA HIS A 120 8.74 6.72 1.67
C HIS A 120 7.84 5.63 2.25
N VAL A 121 7.17 5.94 3.38
CA VAL A 121 6.17 5.06 3.98
C VAL A 121 4.84 5.27 3.28
N THR A 122 4.24 4.19 2.80
CA THR A 122 2.99 4.23 2.01
C THR A 122 1.74 4.13 2.85
N VAL A 123 1.89 3.79 4.13
CA VAL A 123 0.79 3.58 5.08
C VAL A 123 0.72 4.67 6.13
N HIS A 124 -0.46 4.90 6.69
CA HIS A 124 -0.70 5.91 7.71
C HIS A 124 -0.97 5.28 9.07
N VAL A 125 -0.74 6.04 10.13
CA VAL A 125 -1.10 5.63 11.51
C VAL A 125 -2.59 5.35 11.60
N GLY A 126 -2.95 4.23 12.24
CA GLY A 126 -4.33 3.81 12.39
C GLY A 126 -4.93 3.11 11.16
N GLU A 127 -4.16 3.00 10.08
CA GLU A 127 -4.58 2.28 8.89
C GLU A 127 -4.52 0.78 9.11
N PHE A 128 -5.55 0.07 8.65
CA PHE A 128 -5.53 -1.39 8.64
C PHE A 128 -4.80 -1.90 7.40
N VAL A 129 -3.83 -2.78 7.62
CA VAL A 129 -3.07 -3.46 6.56
C VAL A 129 -3.27 -4.96 6.63
N ARG A 130 -3.20 -5.60 5.47
CA ARG A 130 -3.26 -7.06 5.35
C ARG A 130 -1.88 -7.64 5.13
N ALA A 131 -1.73 -8.90 5.47
CA ALA A 131 -0.51 -9.64 5.15
C ALA A 131 -0.21 -9.56 3.65
N GLY A 132 1.00 -9.09 3.32
CA GLY A 132 1.45 -8.85 1.96
C GLY A 132 1.22 -7.44 1.41
N ASP A 133 0.60 -6.53 2.16
CA ASP A 133 0.48 -5.13 1.76
C ASP A 133 1.84 -4.42 1.91
N PRO A 134 2.22 -3.58 0.94
CA PRO A 134 3.47 -2.84 1.03
C PRO A 134 3.38 -1.74 2.10
N LEU A 135 4.37 -1.67 2.97
CA LEU A 135 4.51 -0.65 4.01
C LEU A 135 5.38 0.52 3.56
N ILE A 136 6.30 0.27 2.64
CA ILE A 136 7.19 1.28 2.05
C ILE A 136 7.27 1.12 0.52
N ASP A 137 7.68 2.18 -0.16
CA ASP A 137 7.95 2.16 -1.60
C ASP A 137 9.05 1.18 -1.96
N GLY A 138 8.92 0.55 -3.10
CA GLY A 138 9.93 -0.31 -3.70
C GLY A 138 9.34 -1.50 -4.42
N SER A 139 10.21 -2.36 -4.94
CA SER A 139 9.82 -3.60 -5.58
C SER A 139 9.65 -4.70 -4.54
N PRO A 140 8.53 -5.44 -4.56
CA PRO A 140 8.35 -6.56 -3.66
C PRO A 140 9.45 -7.62 -3.86
N ASN A 141 9.95 -8.19 -2.77
CA ASN A 141 10.84 -9.33 -2.83
C ASN A 141 10.03 -10.59 -3.12
N PRO A 142 10.33 -11.36 -4.17
CA PRO A 142 9.63 -12.60 -4.46
C PRO A 142 9.63 -13.61 -3.30
N HIS A 143 10.70 -13.66 -2.53
CA HIS A 143 10.80 -14.54 -1.37
C HIS A 143 9.81 -14.16 -0.25
N ASP A 144 9.60 -12.86 -0.03
CA ASP A 144 8.64 -12.38 0.96
C ASP A 144 7.20 -12.64 0.51
N ILE A 145 6.92 -12.48 -0.79
CA ILE A 145 5.61 -12.83 -1.37
C ILE A 145 5.32 -14.31 -1.17
N LEU A 146 6.30 -15.18 -1.41
CA LEU A 146 6.15 -16.61 -1.21
C LEU A 146 5.86 -16.95 0.25
N ALA A 147 6.62 -16.36 1.17
CA ALA A 147 6.49 -16.61 2.61
C ALA A 147 5.15 -16.13 3.18
N VAL A 148 4.65 -14.97 2.72
CA VAL A 148 3.46 -14.32 3.27
C VAL A 148 2.18 -14.70 2.54
N LYS A 149 2.19 -14.70 1.22
CA LYS A 149 1.01 -14.91 0.36
C LYS A 149 0.94 -16.29 -0.28
N GLY A 150 2.02 -17.05 -0.25
CA GLY A 150 2.10 -18.38 -0.83
C GLY A 150 2.42 -18.44 -2.32
N THR A 151 2.49 -19.66 -2.84
CA THR A 151 2.98 -19.96 -4.20
C THR A 151 2.11 -19.34 -5.30
N LYS A 152 0.80 -19.39 -5.16
CA LYS A 152 -0.13 -18.87 -6.18
C LYS A 152 0.00 -17.35 -6.36
N ALA A 153 0.16 -16.62 -5.27
CA ALA A 153 0.36 -15.18 -5.31
C ALA A 153 1.71 -14.82 -5.93
N LEU A 154 2.76 -15.58 -5.64
CA LEU A 154 4.06 -15.42 -6.26
C LEU A 154 4.02 -15.68 -7.77
N GLN A 155 3.35 -16.74 -8.21
CA GLN A 155 3.17 -17.03 -9.62
C GLN A 155 2.47 -15.90 -10.36
N ASN A 156 1.37 -15.40 -9.82
CA ASN A 156 0.65 -14.26 -10.40
C ASN A 156 1.52 -13.00 -10.46
N TYR A 157 2.27 -12.72 -9.41
CA TYR A 157 3.20 -11.60 -9.38
C TYR A 157 4.25 -11.71 -10.49
N LEU A 158 4.92 -12.85 -10.59
CA LEU A 158 5.97 -13.07 -11.60
C LEU A 158 5.42 -12.98 -13.04
N VAL A 159 4.25 -13.57 -13.31
CA VAL A 159 3.61 -13.48 -14.62
C VAL A 159 3.28 -12.03 -14.97
N ASN A 160 2.68 -11.29 -14.04
CA ASN A 160 2.34 -9.89 -14.26
C ASN A 160 3.58 -9.02 -14.52
N GLU A 161 4.64 -9.19 -13.73
CA GLU A 161 5.89 -8.46 -13.90
C GLU A 161 6.56 -8.75 -15.25
N VAL A 162 6.64 -10.03 -15.64
CA VAL A 162 7.18 -10.42 -16.94
C VAL A 162 6.35 -9.85 -18.09
N GLN A 163 5.03 -9.91 -18.01
CA GLN A 163 4.14 -9.32 -19.02
C GLN A 163 4.31 -7.81 -19.14
N GLN A 164 4.48 -7.10 -18.01
CA GLN A 164 4.73 -5.67 -18.02
C GLN A 164 6.06 -5.34 -18.71
N VAL A 165 7.12 -6.09 -18.42
CA VAL A 165 8.42 -5.90 -19.06
C VAL A 165 8.34 -6.17 -20.56
N LEU A 166 7.68 -7.26 -20.97
CA LEU A 166 7.54 -7.61 -22.39
C LEU A 166 6.65 -6.61 -23.15
N SER A 167 5.67 -6.00 -22.52
CA SER A 167 4.81 -4.99 -23.14
C SER A 167 5.50 -3.65 -23.35
N LEU A 168 6.67 -3.42 -22.76
CA LEU A 168 7.47 -2.21 -22.90
C LEU A 168 8.58 -2.35 -23.95
N ILE A 169 8.77 -3.52 -24.50
CA ILE A 169 9.68 -3.82 -25.62
C ILE A 169 8.89 -3.69 -26.93
#